data_9568b8fc4f65a19fa97caeb73eaecea9
#
_entry.id   9568b8fc4f65a19fa97caeb73eaecea9
#
_cell.length_a   1.000
_cell.length_b   1.000
_cell.length_c   1.000
_cell.angle_alpha   90.00
_cell.angle_beta   90.00
_cell.angle_gamma   90.00
#
_symmetry.space_group_name_H-M   'P 1'
#
loop_
_entity.id
_entity.type
_entity.pdbx_description
1 polymer ?
#
loop_
_entity_poly.entity_id
_entity_poly.type
_entity_poly.pdbx_seq_one_letter_code
_entity_poly.pdbx_strand_id
1 'polypeptide(L)'
;MTKKTSSPDAGRELIISQFASLQSEVIGHWEREVRARVDSADTLRRSALTQGMTALYDEVIAAVGDRSNSAQTHDGAISHGVERARNTSFGPDHIVHEYQIFRESMLVVAEGRMEISLGEWRKVDSAIDNAMRSALRAFLGVQEQARRKVAAELSHDMRTPLSVIANGSQLISVTPSLDIAKSSASKIQRNAQRLTEMIGELVNALTFQGDATISLHPTHFDAMDLLREVCDQYAQANSASEFEAEGDRVSGHRCREALRRVLENLVNNALKYGDGGLVKMAVRQNRNRLILSVNNAGAPIAQEQRERIFDYLRRDNNVSAVPGWGIGLQFVKAVAEAHGGDVSIDSSLDRGTTFFLQLPLDSRPFIDEAGGQV
;
A
#
# COMPACT_ATOMS: atom_id res chain seq x y z
N MET A 1 14.50 36.47 55.87
CA MET A 1 13.75 36.01 54.69
C MET A 1 14.58 34.94 53.99
N THR A 2 14.33 33.68 54.33
CA THR A 2 15.04 32.51 53.79
C THR A 2 14.40 32.11 52.47
N LYS A 3 15.11 32.32 51.35
CA LYS A 3 14.75 31.72 50.06
C LYS A 3 14.86 30.19 50.18
N LYS A 4 13.71 29.49 50.15
CA LYS A 4 13.64 28.06 49.95
C LYS A 4 14.17 27.80 48.54
N THR A 5 15.43 27.40 48.41
CA THR A 5 15.93 26.74 47.20
C THR A 5 15.27 25.39 47.12
N SER A 6 14.20 25.25 46.31
CA SER A 6 13.68 23.97 45.91
C SER A 6 14.79 23.20 45.21
N SER A 7 15.01 21.95 45.62
CA SER A 7 15.97 21.06 44.99
C SER A 7 15.67 20.99 43.48
N PRO A 8 16.68 21.02 42.60
CA PRO A 8 16.48 20.89 41.15
C PRO A 8 15.69 19.63 40.76
N ASP A 9 15.72 18.61 41.59
CA ASP A 9 14.99 17.35 41.37
C ASP A 9 13.50 17.48 41.66
N ALA A 10 13.10 18.26 42.70
CA ALA A 10 11.68 18.49 43.01
C ALA A 10 10.94 19.26 41.90
N GLY A 11 11.63 20.20 41.25
CA GLY A 11 11.07 20.95 40.09
C GLY A 11 10.83 20.05 38.89
N ARG A 12 11.73 19.10 38.64
CA ARG A 12 11.60 18.13 37.54
C ARG A 12 10.48 17.12 37.76
N GLU A 13 10.36 16.57 38.95
CA GLU A 13 9.27 15.64 39.28
C GLU A 13 7.90 16.29 39.10
N LEU A 14 7.81 17.59 39.45
CA LEU A 14 6.59 18.36 39.25
C LEU A 14 6.24 18.50 37.77
N ILE A 15 7.21 18.80 36.90
CA ILE A 15 7.01 18.96 35.46
C ILE A 15 6.58 17.62 34.84
N ILE A 16 7.23 16.52 35.18
CA ILE A 16 6.87 15.17 34.70
C ILE A 16 5.44 14.83 35.12
N SER A 17 5.08 15.10 36.37
CA SER A 17 3.72 14.86 36.88
C SER A 17 2.67 15.72 36.16
N GLN A 18 2.99 16.98 35.90
CA GLN A 18 2.11 17.89 35.13
C GLN A 18 1.91 17.38 33.69
N PHE A 19 2.98 17.04 32.98
CA PHE A 19 2.86 16.46 31.65
C PHE A 19 2.06 15.15 31.67
N ALA A 20 2.32 14.24 32.63
CA ALA A 20 1.58 12.98 32.75
C ALA A 20 0.06 13.21 32.85
N SER A 21 -0.36 14.29 33.55
CA SER A 21 -1.78 14.64 33.66
C SER A 21 -2.39 15.16 32.35
N LEU A 22 -1.60 15.64 31.39
CA LEU A 22 -2.05 16.19 30.11
C LEU A 22 -2.06 15.18 28.97
N GLN A 23 -1.55 13.97 29.16
CA GLN A 23 -1.39 12.95 28.12
C GLN A 23 -2.64 12.73 27.29
N SER A 24 -3.78 12.49 27.91
CA SER A 24 -5.04 12.22 27.22
C SER A 24 -5.50 13.40 26.37
N GLU A 25 -5.26 14.63 26.83
CA GLU A 25 -5.64 15.83 26.09
C GLU A 25 -4.72 16.10 24.92
N VAL A 26 -3.42 15.89 25.10
CA VAL A 26 -2.42 16.03 24.02
C VAL A 26 -2.70 15.02 22.91
N ILE A 27 -2.92 13.75 23.26
CA ILE A 27 -3.22 12.71 22.29
C ILE A 27 -4.57 12.98 21.59
N GLY A 28 -5.57 13.47 22.33
CA GLY A 28 -6.86 13.84 21.75
C GLY A 28 -6.79 15.07 20.84
N HIS A 29 -5.94 16.05 21.16
CA HIS A 29 -5.67 17.20 20.30
C HIS A 29 -4.93 16.74 19.04
N TRP A 30 -3.88 15.97 19.20
CA TRP A 30 -3.08 15.42 18.11
C TRP A 30 -3.96 14.58 17.14
N GLU A 31 -4.83 13.71 17.65
CA GLU A 31 -5.70 12.89 16.82
C GLU A 31 -6.60 13.74 15.90
N ARG A 32 -7.18 14.82 16.43
CA ARG A 32 -8.03 15.73 15.64
C ARG A 32 -7.23 16.44 14.55
N GLU A 33 -6.06 16.98 14.92
CA GLU A 33 -5.22 17.72 13.99
C GLU A 33 -4.63 16.83 12.88
N VAL A 34 -4.23 15.60 13.22
CA VAL A 34 -3.73 14.63 12.23
C VAL A 34 -4.84 14.26 11.25
N ARG A 35 -6.06 13.98 11.72
CA ARG A 35 -7.19 13.71 10.83
C ARG A 35 -7.54 14.88 9.92
N ALA A 36 -7.32 16.10 10.37
CA ALA A 36 -7.62 17.29 9.59
C ALA A 36 -6.52 17.66 8.58
N ARG A 37 -5.26 17.25 8.82
CA ARG A 37 -4.08 17.74 8.09
C ARG A 37 -3.28 16.67 7.38
N VAL A 38 -3.56 15.38 7.63
CA VAL A 38 -2.88 14.24 7.01
C VAL A 38 -3.91 13.39 6.30
N ASP A 39 -3.95 13.47 4.98
CA ASP A 39 -4.99 12.88 4.12
C ASP A 39 -5.22 11.38 4.36
N SER A 40 -4.16 10.63 4.63
CA SER A 40 -4.23 9.19 4.87
C SER A 40 -4.73 8.81 6.27
N ALA A 41 -4.80 9.76 7.22
CA ALA A 41 -5.18 9.49 8.61
C ALA A 41 -6.70 9.35 8.80
N ASP A 42 -7.48 9.97 7.92
CA ASP A 42 -8.95 10.02 8.04
C ASP A 42 -9.59 8.62 7.88
N THR A 43 -8.96 7.75 7.10
CA THR A 43 -9.41 6.38 6.85
C THR A 43 -9.05 5.39 7.96
N LEU A 44 -8.13 5.78 8.88
CA LEU A 44 -7.66 4.89 9.93
C LEU A 44 -8.64 4.80 11.10
N ARG A 45 -8.84 3.57 11.61
CA ARG A 45 -9.52 3.38 12.90
C ARG A 45 -8.72 4.07 14.01
N ARG A 46 -9.42 4.62 15.00
CA ARG A 46 -8.79 5.33 16.12
C ARG A 46 -7.67 4.51 16.78
N SER A 47 -7.91 3.23 17.02
CA SER A 47 -6.92 2.34 17.65
C SER A 47 -5.63 2.22 16.83
N ALA A 48 -5.73 2.12 15.50
CA ALA A 48 -4.58 2.07 14.61
C ALA A 48 -3.87 3.43 14.50
N LEU A 49 -4.63 4.53 14.52
CA LEU A 49 -4.07 5.88 14.46
C LEU A 49 -3.28 6.20 15.74
N THR A 50 -3.84 5.92 16.93
CA THR A 50 -3.23 6.27 18.22
C THR A 50 -2.25 5.21 18.74
N GLN A 51 -2.11 4.07 18.03
CA GLN A 51 -1.19 3.01 18.43
C GLN A 51 0.26 3.52 18.48
N GLY A 52 0.91 3.28 19.59
CA GLY A 52 2.26 3.75 19.86
C GLY A 52 2.36 5.19 20.37
N MET A 53 1.35 6.05 20.17
CA MET A 53 1.41 7.46 20.57
C MET A 53 1.43 7.66 22.07
N THR A 54 0.71 6.83 22.84
CA THR A 54 0.74 6.87 24.32
C THR A 54 2.14 6.52 24.82
N ALA A 55 2.74 5.44 24.30
CA ALA A 55 4.11 5.05 24.65
C ALA A 55 5.14 6.09 24.20
N LEU A 56 4.97 6.68 23.03
CA LEU A 56 5.80 7.79 22.55
C LEU A 56 5.73 8.99 23.48
N TYR A 57 4.51 9.36 23.91
CA TYR A 57 4.35 10.47 24.87
C TYR A 57 5.11 10.19 26.16
N ASP A 58 4.98 9.00 26.73
CA ASP A 58 5.67 8.58 27.95
C ASP A 58 7.20 8.61 27.77
N GLU A 59 7.72 8.16 26.63
CA GLU A 59 9.14 8.22 26.28
C GLU A 59 9.65 9.66 26.22
N VAL A 60 8.91 10.56 25.58
CA VAL A 60 9.27 11.99 25.46
C VAL A 60 9.32 12.63 26.86
N ILE A 61 8.34 12.35 27.71
CA ILE A 61 8.30 12.91 29.06
C ILE A 61 9.40 12.32 29.96
N ALA A 62 9.67 11.03 29.84
CA ALA A 62 10.78 10.39 30.56
C ALA A 62 12.14 11.02 30.21
N ALA A 63 12.35 11.36 28.94
CA ALA A 63 13.57 12.04 28.48
C ALA A 63 13.80 13.42 29.11
N VAL A 64 12.75 14.12 29.51
CA VAL A 64 12.85 15.40 30.24
C VAL A 64 13.42 15.19 31.65
N GLY A 65 13.10 14.04 32.28
CA GLY A 65 13.52 13.68 33.63
C GLY A 65 14.92 13.12 33.76
N ASP A 66 15.47 12.51 32.73
CA ASP A 66 16.69 11.73 32.83
C ASP A 66 17.96 12.59 32.80
N ARG A 67 18.89 12.27 33.73
CA ARG A 67 20.25 12.82 33.79
C ARG A 67 21.29 11.98 33.04
N SER A 68 20.95 10.77 32.66
CA SER A 68 21.91 9.84 32.08
C SER A 68 21.42 9.28 30.75
N ASN A 69 21.95 9.77 29.70
CA ASN A 69 22.60 9.03 28.66
C ASN A 69 21.95 7.74 28.12
N SER A 70 21.57 7.79 26.86
CA SER A 70 21.84 6.75 25.89
C SER A 70 21.36 5.31 26.19
N ALA A 71 20.43 4.91 25.58
CA ALA A 71 19.77 3.63 25.33
C ALA A 71 18.33 3.58 25.88
N GLN A 72 17.65 4.72 25.86
CA GLN A 72 16.20 4.67 25.85
C GLN A 72 15.81 3.96 24.56
N THR A 73 15.33 2.74 24.69
CA THR A 73 14.67 2.04 23.61
C THR A 73 13.47 2.89 23.23
N HIS A 74 13.52 3.51 22.04
CA HIS A 74 12.39 4.27 21.52
C HIS A 74 11.33 3.30 20.99
N ASP A 75 10.86 2.40 21.86
CA ASP A 75 9.98 1.30 21.49
C ASP A 75 8.62 1.80 20.98
N GLY A 76 8.10 2.88 21.58
CA GLY A 76 6.88 3.54 21.11
C GLY A 76 7.07 4.16 19.72
N ALA A 77 8.15 4.89 19.52
CA ALA A 77 8.48 5.49 18.23
C ALA A 77 8.75 4.43 17.15
N ILE A 78 9.48 3.36 17.48
CA ILE A 78 9.74 2.24 16.58
C ILE A 78 8.43 1.54 16.22
N SER A 79 7.58 1.25 17.19
CA SER A 79 6.26 0.63 16.98
C SER A 79 5.38 1.48 16.07
N HIS A 80 5.37 2.82 16.29
CA HIS A 80 4.67 3.76 15.45
C HIS A 80 5.16 3.71 14.00
N GLY A 81 6.47 3.78 13.77
CA GLY A 81 7.05 3.69 12.43
C GLY A 81 6.76 2.36 11.72
N VAL A 82 6.83 1.25 12.44
CA VAL A 82 6.48 -0.09 11.91
C VAL A 82 5.00 -0.17 11.51
N GLU A 83 4.10 0.39 12.34
CA GLU A 83 2.67 0.37 12.05
C GLU A 83 2.32 1.25 10.83
N ARG A 84 2.95 2.43 10.71
CA ARG A 84 2.78 3.27 9.52
C ARG A 84 3.33 2.63 8.26
N ALA A 85 4.45 1.92 8.34
CA ALA A 85 5.03 1.17 7.21
C ALA A 85 4.14 0.02 6.69
N ARG A 86 3.21 -0.46 7.51
CA ARG A 86 2.23 -1.48 7.11
C ARG A 86 1.05 -0.91 6.33
N ASN A 87 0.86 0.40 6.38
CA ASN A 87 -0.18 1.08 5.64
C ASN A 87 0.41 1.72 4.38
N THR A 88 -0.04 1.29 3.21
CA THR A 88 0.48 1.73 1.91
C THR A 88 0.18 3.19 1.58
N SER A 89 -0.79 3.79 2.26
CA SER A 89 -1.14 5.20 2.09
C SER A 89 -0.24 6.14 2.90
N PHE A 90 0.70 5.62 3.70
CA PHE A 90 1.63 6.42 4.49
C PHE A 90 3.01 6.46 3.85
N GLY A 91 3.50 7.68 3.59
CA GLY A 91 4.88 7.97 3.23
C GLY A 91 5.72 8.41 4.44
N PRO A 92 7.04 8.53 4.28
CA PRO A 92 7.93 9.06 5.32
C PRO A 92 7.62 10.52 5.69
N ASP A 93 7.12 11.32 4.77
CA ASP A 93 6.64 12.69 4.93
C ASP A 93 5.45 12.77 5.89
N HIS A 94 4.50 11.83 5.80
CA HIS A 94 3.37 11.75 6.73
C HIS A 94 3.85 11.52 8.17
N ILE A 95 4.88 10.68 8.38
CA ILE A 95 5.47 10.49 9.71
C ILE A 95 6.05 11.80 10.23
N VAL A 96 6.81 12.52 9.41
CA VAL A 96 7.37 13.83 9.79
C VAL A 96 6.25 14.78 10.19
N HIS A 97 5.18 14.85 9.40
CA HIS A 97 4.03 15.72 9.67
C HIS A 97 3.29 15.32 10.96
N GLU A 98 3.06 14.03 11.22
CA GLU A 98 2.48 13.54 12.47
C GLU A 98 3.29 13.96 13.69
N TYR A 99 4.62 13.91 13.63
CA TYR A 99 5.51 14.34 14.72
C TYR A 99 5.56 15.86 14.89
N GLN A 100 5.44 16.63 13.81
CA GLN A 100 5.28 18.08 13.88
C GLN A 100 3.97 18.46 14.57
N ILE A 101 2.86 17.83 14.18
CA ILE A 101 1.55 18.02 14.83
C ILE A 101 1.60 17.60 16.31
N PHE A 102 2.34 16.53 16.63
CA PHE A 102 2.52 16.09 18.01
C PHE A 102 3.24 17.16 18.86
N ARG A 103 4.30 17.75 18.33
CA ARG A 103 5.01 18.86 18.95
C ARG A 103 4.10 20.06 19.19
N GLU A 104 3.34 20.47 18.17
CA GLU A 104 2.35 21.54 18.25
C GLU A 104 1.30 21.25 19.32
N SER A 105 0.79 20.02 19.35
CA SER A 105 -0.22 19.59 20.33
C SER A 105 0.28 19.64 21.76
N MET A 106 1.54 19.25 22.01
CA MET A 106 2.17 19.39 23.33
C MET A 106 2.27 20.85 23.75
N LEU A 107 2.68 21.75 22.83
CA LEU A 107 2.76 23.19 23.09
C LEU A 107 1.38 23.76 23.44
N VAL A 108 0.40 23.56 22.57
CA VAL A 108 -0.95 24.15 22.70
C VAL A 108 -1.62 23.69 24.00
N VAL A 109 -1.50 22.42 24.36
CA VAL A 109 -2.13 21.88 25.56
C VAL A 109 -1.40 22.29 26.84
N ALA A 110 -0.07 22.46 26.79
CA ALA A 110 0.72 22.91 27.93
C ALA A 110 0.60 24.43 28.19
N GLU A 111 0.28 25.21 27.15
CA GLU A 111 0.17 26.67 27.24
C GLU A 111 -0.84 27.12 28.30
N GLY A 112 -0.42 28.00 29.21
CA GLY A 112 -1.25 28.52 30.31
C GLY A 112 -1.59 27.54 31.43
N ARG A 113 -1.11 26.26 31.35
CA ARG A 113 -1.36 25.23 32.39
C ARG A 113 -0.13 24.87 33.20
N MET A 114 1.04 25.07 32.64
CA MET A 114 2.30 24.81 33.33
C MET A 114 3.38 25.83 32.90
N GLU A 115 4.25 26.12 33.83
CA GLU A 115 5.43 26.95 33.55
C GLU A 115 6.59 26.04 33.15
N ILE A 116 7.01 26.13 31.88
CA ILE A 116 8.12 25.34 31.33
C ILE A 116 9.23 26.31 30.96
N SER A 117 10.42 26.05 31.44
CA SER A 117 11.59 26.82 31.03
C SER A 117 12.00 26.48 29.58
N LEU A 118 12.67 27.40 28.90
CA LEU A 118 13.24 27.18 27.59
C LEU A 118 14.18 25.96 27.55
N GLY A 119 14.90 25.72 28.65
CA GLY A 119 15.80 24.56 28.78
C GLY A 119 15.07 23.21 28.81
N GLU A 120 13.92 23.14 29.47
CA GLU A 120 13.09 21.99 29.54
C GLU A 120 12.38 21.73 28.20
N TRP A 121 11.88 22.80 27.59
CA TRP A 121 11.27 22.72 26.28
C TRP A 121 12.25 22.18 25.21
N ARG A 122 13.51 22.61 25.23
CA ARG A 122 14.56 22.07 24.35
C ARG A 122 14.77 20.56 24.52
N LYS A 123 14.59 20.02 25.74
CA LYS A 123 14.69 18.58 25.97
C LYS A 123 13.51 17.83 25.35
N VAL A 124 12.28 18.33 25.53
CA VAL A 124 11.09 17.81 24.87
C VAL A 124 11.29 17.77 23.36
N ASP A 125 11.72 18.88 22.80
CA ASP A 125 11.98 19.05 21.37
C ASP A 125 13.02 18.04 20.84
N SER A 126 14.13 17.91 21.56
CA SER A 126 15.19 16.94 21.23
C SER A 126 14.71 15.49 21.36
N ALA A 127 13.84 15.17 22.33
CA ALA A 127 13.26 13.85 22.49
C ALA A 127 12.31 13.53 21.34
N ILE A 128 11.46 14.46 20.93
CA ILE A 128 10.57 14.31 19.78
C ILE A 128 11.37 14.08 18.50
N ASP A 129 12.44 14.85 18.26
CA ASP A 129 13.30 14.68 17.09
C ASP A 129 14.01 13.33 17.07
N ASN A 130 14.44 12.82 18.24
CA ASN A 130 15.05 11.50 18.35
C ASN A 130 14.02 10.39 18.07
N ALA A 131 12.82 10.52 18.62
CA ALA A 131 11.71 9.60 18.40
C ALA A 131 11.29 9.58 16.92
N MET A 132 11.14 10.74 16.28
CA MET A 132 10.85 10.85 14.84
C MET A 132 11.91 10.14 13.99
N ARG A 133 13.21 10.36 14.30
CA ARG A 133 14.30 9.64 13.60
C ARG A 133 14.21 8.13 13.78
N SER A 134 13.84 7.66 14.96
CA SER A 134 13.67 6.23 15.24
C SER A 134 12.49 5.64 14.49
N ALA A 135 11.35 6.35 14.44
CA ALA A 135 10.18 5.96 13.68
C ALA A 135 10.47 5.89 12.17
N LEU A 136 11.13 6.91 11.62
CA LEU A 136 11.53 6.92 10.20
C LEU A 136 12.47 5.78 9.85
N ARG A 137 13.47 5.48 10.71
CA ARG A 137 14.37 4.33 10.50
C ARG A 137 13.60 3.00 10.52
N ALA A 138 12.67 2.85 11.45
CA ALA A 138 11.84 1.65 11.56
C ALA A 138 10.93 1.50 10.32
N PHE A 139 10.29 2.58 9.90
CA PHE A 139 9.48 2.64 8.68
C PHE A 139 10.27 2.20 7.44
N LEU A 140 11.40 2.85 7.19
CA LEU A 140 12.27 2.55 6.04
C LEU A 140 12.85 1.13 6.14
N GLY A 141 13.15 0.64 7.34
CA GLY A 141 13.63 -0.72 7.59
C GLY A 141 12.61 -1.78 7.19
N VAL A 142 11.33 -1.59 7.53
CA VAL A 142 10.24 -2.48 7.12
C VAL A 142 10.07 -2.50 5.61
N GLN A 143 10.08 -1.33 4.98
CA GLN A 143 9.97 -1.25 3.52
C GLN A 143 11.14 -1.92 2.80
N GLU A 144 12.38 -1.67 3.25
CA GLU A 144 13.57 -2.29 2.67
C GLU A 144 13.59 -3.81 2.87
N GLN A 145 13.16 -4.29 4.04
CA GLN A 145 13.04 -5.74 4.28
C GLN A 145 12.00 -6.38 3.37
N ALA A 146 10.85 -5.72 3.16
CA ALA A 146 9.85 -6.17 2.21
C ALA A 146 10.40 -6.24 0.77
N ARG A 147 11.12 -5.19 0.34
CA ARG A 147 11.80 -5.16 -0.97
C ARG A 147 12.78 -6.31 -1.14
N ARG A 148 13.64 -6.55 -0.16
CA ARG A 148 14.64 -7.64 -0.20
C ARG A 148 13.99 -9.01 -0.28
N LYS A 149 12.90 -9.21 0.47
CA LYS A 149 12.13 -10.46 0.44
C LYS A 149 11.57 -10.71 -0.95
N VAL A 150 10.94 -9.71 -1.56
CA VAL A 150 10.41 -9.80 -2.93
C VAL A 150 11.51 -10.09 -3.95
N ALA A 151 12.62 -9.37 -3.88
CA ALA A 151 13.76 -9.60 -4.80
C ALA A 151 14.33 -11.02 -4.68
N ALA A 152 14.40 -11.58 -3.46
CA ALA A 152 14.87 -12.94 -3.23
C ALA A 152 13.88 -13.99 -3.77
N GLU A 153 12.58 -13.83 -3.50
CA GLU A 153 11.52 -14.69 -4.03
C GLU A 153 11.47 -14.63 -5.57
N LEU A 154 11.56 -13.43 -6.14
CA LEU A 154 11.68 -13.18 -7.58
C LEU A 154 12.84 -13.96 -8.20
N SER A 155 14.03 -13.81 -7.63
CA SER A 155 15.23 -14.45 -8.13
C SER A 155 15.11 -15.98 -8.10
N HIS A 156 14.48 -16.53 -7.06
CA HIS A 156 14.22 -17.96 -6.95
C HIS A 156 13.21 -18.42 -8.02
N ASP A 157 12.09 -17.72 -8.15
CA ASP A 157 10.99 -18.10 -9.05
C ASP A 157 11.34 -17.94 -10.53
N MET A 158 12.21 -16.98 -10.87
CA MET A 158 12.76 -16.82 -12.22
C MET A 158 13.79 -17.90 -12.58
N ARG A 159 14.55 -18.41 -11.61
CA ARG A 159 15.57 -19.43 -11.84
C ARG A 159 14.96 -20.75 -12.32
N THR A 160 13.79 -21.11 -11.81
CA THR A 160 13.10 -22.37 -12.17
C THR A 160 12.75 -22.43 -13.66
N PRO A 161 11.95 -21.49 -14.24
CA PRO A 161 11.64 -21.51 -15.67
C PRO A 161 12.89 -21.34 -16.55
N LEU A 162 13.87 -20.54 -16.11
CA LEU A 162 15.14 -20.37 -16.85
C LEU A 162 15.90 -21.70 -16.94
N SER A 163 15.95 -22.49 -15.86
CA SER A 163 16.56 -23.81 -15.86
C SER A 163 15.84 -24.79 -16.80
N VAL A 164 14.49 -24.74 -16.87
CA VAL A 164 13.71 -25.57 -17.82
C VAL A 164 14.01 -25.16 -19.25
N ILE A 165 14.14 -23.87 -19.56
CA ILE A 165 14.50 -23.39 -20.90
C ILE A 165 15.91 -23.87 -21.26
N ALA A 166 16.89 -23.70 -20.38
CA ALA A 166 18.25 -24.09 -20.62
C ALA A 166 18.41 -25.63 -20.85
N ASN A 167 17.82 -26.42 -19.95
CA ASN A 167 17.83 -27.89 -20.06
C ASN A 167 17.06 -28.40 -21.29
N GLY A 168 15.91 -27.76 -21.59
CA GLY A 168 15.13 -28.10 -22.78
C GLY A 168 15.90 -27.81 -24.09
N SER A 169 16.59 -26.66 -24.15
CA SER A 169 17.45 -26.31 -25.29
C SER A 169 18.60 -27.30 -25.48
N GLN A 170 19.27 -27.68 -24.38
CA GLN A 170 20.33 -28.67 -24.42
C GLN A 170 19.82 -30.04 -24.86
N LEU A 171 18.62 -30.44 -24.39
CA LEU A 171 18.01 -31.71 -24.78
C LEU A 171 17.69 -31.75 -26.28
N ILE A 172 17.18 -30.64 -26.85
CA ILE A 172 16.89 -30.52 -28.28
C ILE A 172 18.17 -30.70 -29.11
N SER A 173 19.31 -30.17 -28.64
CA SER A 173 20.57 -30.24 -29.38
C SER A 173 21.19 -31.63 -29.44
N VAL A 174 20.82 -32.56 -28.54
CA VAL A 174 21.41 -33.91 -28.45
C VAL A 174 20.44 -35.04 -28.78
N THR A 175 19.12 -34.78 -28.82
CA THR A 175 18.10 -35.81 -29.04
C THR A 175 17.90 -36.11 -30.53
N PRO A 176 17.90 -37.37 -30.96
CA PRO A 176 17.50 -37.73 -32.31
C PRO A 176 15.97 -37.85 -32.47
N SER A 177 15.20 -37.79 -31.38
CA SER A 177 13.74 -37.97 -31.39
C SER A 177 13.01 -36.65 -31.65
N LEU A 178 12.28 -36.55 -32.74
CA LEU A 178 11.45 -35.41 -33.10
C LEU A 178 10.35 -35.11 -32.05
N ASP A 179 9.79 -36.16 -31.45
CA ASP A 179 8.72 -35.99 -30.43
C ASP A 179 9.29 -35.41 -29.13
N ILE A 180 10.46 -35.86 -28.73
CA ILE A 180 11.17 -35.28 -27.58
C ILE A 180 11.53 -33.81 -27.86
N ALA A 181 12.06 -33.50 -29.06
CA ALA A 181 12.37 -32.14 -29.47
C ALA A 181 11.14 -31.24 -29.46
N LYS A 182 10.02 -31.67 -30.03
CA LYS A 182 8.72 -30.92 -30.02
C LYS A 182 8.21 -30.69 -28.59
N SER A 183 8.24 -31.73 -27.75
CA SER A 183 7.83 -31.60 -26.34
C SER A 183 8.69 -30.61 -25.59
N SER A 184 10.02 -30.66 -25.81
CA SER A 184 10.98 -29.73 -25.20
C SER A 184 10.78 -28.29 -25.68
N ALA A 185 10.54 -28.07 -26.97
CA ALA A 185 10.21 -26.77 -27.54
C ALA A 185 8.94 -26.17 -26.92
N SER A 186 7.89 -26.97 -26.76
CA SER A 186 6.64 -26.54 -26.11
C SER A 186 6.87 -26.19 -24.63
N LYS A 187 7.73 -26.90 -23.92
CA LYS A 187 8.10 -26.56 -22.53
C LYS A 187 8.89 -25.24 -22.45
N ILE A 188 9.83 -25.04 -23.38
CA ILE A 188 10.60 -23.80 -23.49
C ILE A 188 9.66 -22.63 -23.72
N GLN A 189 8.75 -22.74 -24.69
CA GLN A 189 7.80 -21.68 -25.02
C GLN A 189 6.94 -21.29 -23.82
N ARG A 190 6.35 -22.27 -23.10
CA ARG A 190 5.56 -22.00 -21.89
C ARG A 190 6.35 -21.31 -20.78
N ASN A 191 7.61 -21.73 -20.57
CA ASN A 191 8.44 -21.14 -19.53
C ASN A 191 8.98 -19.75 -19.92
N ALA A 192 9.23 -19.49 -21.20
CA ALA A 192 9.55 -18.16 -21.71
C ALA A 192 8.37 -17.20 -21.53
N GLN A 193 7.15 -17.63 -21.87
CA GLN A 193 5.95 -16.86 -21.63
C GLN A 193 5.77 -16.52 -20.14
N ARG A 194 5.94 -17.52 -19.27
CA ARG A 194 5.88 -17.30 -17.81
C ARG A 194 6.91 -16.28 -17.32
N LEU A 195 8.16 -16.31 -17.83
CA LEU A 195 9.17 -15.30 -17.49
C LEU A 195 8.76 -13.91 -17.95
N THR A 196 8.16 -13.78 -19.13
CA THR A 196 7.67 -12.49 -19.65
C THR A 196 6.58 -11.91 -18.73
N GLU A 197 5.66 -12.75 -18.26
CA GLU A 197 4.63 -12.36 -17.29
C GLU A 197 5.23 -11.91 -15.96
N MET A 198 6.21 -12.67 -15.44
CA MET A 198 6.93 -12.33 -14.20
C MET A 198 7.69 -11.01 -14.31
N ILE A 199 8.35 -10.74 -15.45
CA ILE A 199 9.02 -9.46 -15.70
C ILE A 199 7.99 -8.32 -15.75
N GLY A 200 6.85 -8.51 -16.38
CA GLY A 200 5.75 -7.54 -16.41
C GLY A 200 5.25 -7.21 -15.00
N GLU A 201 5.03 -8.21 -14.15
CA GLU A 201 4.67 -8.02 -12.74
C GLU A 201 5.75 -7.26 -11.97
N LEU A 202 7.04 -7.55 -12.21
CA LEU A 202 8.17 -6.86 -11.58
C LEU A 202 8.25 -5.39 -11.99
N VAL A 203 8.17 -5.09 -13.28
CA VAL A 203 8.17 -3.70 -13.79
C VAL A 203 7.01 -2.93 -13.18
N ASN A 204 5.83 -3.55 -13.08
CA ASN A 204 4.69 -2.96 -12.40
C ASN A 204 5.01 -2.62 -10.94
N ALA A 205 5.65 -3.57 -10.20
CA ALA A 205 6.04 -3.38 -8.81
C ALA A 205 7.03 -2.23 -8.62
N LEU A 206 8.02 -2.13 -9.49
CA LEU A 206 9.07 -1.10 -9.40
C LEU A 206 8.56 0.29 -9.78
N THR A 207 7.59 0.38 -10.69
CA THR A 207 6.98 1.66 -11.11
C THR A 207 6.17 2.31 -9.97
N PHE A 208 5.77 1.54 -8.94
CA PHE A 208 4.96 1.99 -7.80
C PHE A 208 5.77 2.21 -6.51
N GLN A 209 7.08 2.08 -6.54
CA GLN A 209 7.94 2.27 -5.37
C GLN A 209 8.58 3.66 -5.38
N GLY A 210 7.99 4.56 -4.65
CA GLY A 210 8.46 5.91 -4.43
C GLY A 210 7.34 6.92 -4.65
N ASP A 211 7.53 8.15 -4.23
CA ASP A 211 6.71 9.34 -4.52
C ASP A 211 6.59 9.68 -6.02
N ALA A 212 6.96 8.74 -6.90
CA ALA A 212 6.71 8.85 -8.32
C ALA A 212 5.20 8.73 -8.54
N THR A 213 4.51 9.86 -8.51
CA THR A 213 3.19 10.04 -9.08
C THR A 213 3.13 9.25 -10.39
N ILE A 214 2.17 8.32 -10.47
CA ILE A 214 1.94 7.59 -11.71
C ILE A 214 1.77 8.64 -12.80
N SER A 215 2.72 8.71 -13.73
CA SER A 215 2.58 9.63 -14.86
C SER A 215 1.43 9.14 -15.73
N LEU A 216 0.24 9.67 -15.47
CA LEU A 216 -0.97 9.36 -16.22
C LEU A 216 -1.10 10.34 -17.38
N HIS A 217 -1.36 9.81 -18.56
CA HIS A 217 -1.64 10.61 -19.74
C HIS A 217 -3.12 10.42 -20.12
N PRO A 218 -4.01 11.32 -19.66
CA PRO A 218 -5.43 11.17 -19.93
C PRO A 218 -5.74 11.43 -21.41
N THR A 219 -6.43 10.47 -22.02
CA THR A 219 -6.94 10.55 -23.39
C THR A 219 -8.45 10.34 -23.39
N HIS A 220 -9.13 10.89 -24.39
CA HIS A 220 -10.57 10.67 -24.54
C HIS A 220 -10.83 9.34 -25.24
N PHE A 221 -11.55 8.41 -24.62
CA PHE A 221 -11.94 7.13 -25.21
C PHE A 221 -13.22 6.56 -24.57
N ASP A 222 -13.81 5.57 -25.24
CA ASP A 222 -14.94 4.81 -24.72
C ASP A 222 -14.42 3.59 -23.94
N ALA A 223 -14.85 3.47 -22.68
CA ALA A 223 -14.41 2.40 -21.79
C ALA A 223 -14.88 1.00 -22.25
N MET A 224 -16.04 0.92 -22.96
CA MET A 224 -16.53 -0.33 -23.52
C MET A 224 -15.63 -0.84 -24.65
N ASP A 225 -15.08 0.06 -25.49
CA ASP A 225 -14.16 -0.35 -26.55
C ASP A 225 -12.86 -0.94 -25.97
N LEU A 226 -12.32 -0.33 -24.90
CA LEU A 226 -11.17 -0.88 -24.17
C LEU A 226 -11.50 -2.24 -23.53
N LEU A 227 -12.66 -2.36 -22.89
CA LEU A 227 -13.09 -3.60 -22.25
C LEU A 227 -13.22 -4.76 -23.24
N ARG A 228 -13.83 -4.49 -24.41
CA ARG A 228 -13.96 -5.49 -25.49
C ARG A 228 -12.61 -5.93 -26.03
N GLU A 229 -11.69 -4.98 -26.23
CA GLU A 229 -10.34 -5.28 -26.71
C GLU A 229 -9.60 -6.23 -25.76
N VAL A 230 -9.68 -5.99 -24.45
CA VAL A 230 -9.10 -6.90 -23.44
C VAL A 230 -9.83 -8.25 -23.43
N CYS A 231 -11.17 -8.24 -23.50
CA CYS A 231 -11.99 -9.46 -23.56
C CYS A 231 -11.60 -10.35 -24.75
N ASP A 232 -11.51 -9.78 -25.94
CA ASP A 232 -11.18 -10.50 -27.17
C ASP A 232 -9.74 -11.04 -27.12
N GLN A 233 -8.79 -10.28 -26.57
CA GLN A 233 -7.41 -10.73 -26.39
C GLN A 233 -7.34 -11.99 -25.52
N TYR A 234 -8.04 -12.00 -24.37
CA TYR A 234 -8.02 -13.13 -23.46
C TYR A 234 -8.84 -14.32 -23.98
N ALA A 235 -9.94 -14.09 -24.67
CA ALA A 235 -10.73 -15.14 -25.31
C ALA A 235 -9.93 -15.88 -26.40
N GLN A 236 -9.10 -15.19 -27.16
CA GLN A 236 -8.20 -15.80 -28.16
C GLN A 236 -7.04 -16.58 -27.52
N ALA A 237 -6.54 -16.11 -26.38
CA ALA A 237 -5.38 -16.71 -25.70
C ALA A 237 -5.75 -17.91 -24.81
N ASN A 238 -6.99 -17.97 -24.29
CA ASN A 238 -7.44 -18.95 -23.31
C ASN A 238 -8.68 -19.71 -23.81
N SER A 239 -8.49 -20.96 -24.18
CA SER A 239 -9.59 -21.84 -24.59
C SER A 239 -10.30 -22.55 -23.42
N ALA A 240 -9.79 -22.40 -22.19
CA ALA A 240 -10.29 -23.11 -21.01
C ALA A 240 -11.34 -22.30 -20.22
N SER A 241 -11.42 -20.99 -20.44
CA SER A 241 -12.36 -20.09 -19.77
C SER A 241 -13.18 -19.32 -20.79
N GLU A 242 -14.41 -18.97 -20.43
CA GLU A 242 -15.28 -18.12 -21.23
C GLU A 242 -15.13 -16.67 -20.79
N PHE A 243 -15.24 -15.73 -21.73
CA PHE A 243 -15.12 -14.29 -21.46
C PHE A 243 -16.32 -13.55 -22.02
N GLU A 244 -16.95 -12.71 -21.20
CA GLU A 244 -18.10 -11.91 -21.58
C GLU A 244 -17.87 -10.44 -21.28
N ALA A 245 -18.16 -9.57 -22.26
CA ALA A 245 -18.10 -8.12 -22.11
C ALA A 245 -19.49 -7.52 -22.28
N GLU A 246 -20.02 -6.83 -21.26
CA GLU A 246 -21.37 -6.25 -21.29
C GLU A 246 -21.40 -4.83 -20.75
N GLY A 247 -22.48 -4.11 -21.04
CA GLY A 247 -22.82 -2.85 -20.36
C GLY A 247 -22.90 -1.63 -21.27
N ASP A 248 -22.66 -0.45 -20.68
CA ASP A 248 -22.89 0.83 -21.30
C ASP A 248 -21.68 1.33 -22.09
N ARG A 249 -21.90 2.15 -23.12
CA ARG A 249 -20.82 2.94 -23.72
C ARG A 249 -20.59 4.18 -22.87
N VAL A 250 -19.39 4.31 -22.32
CA VAL A 250 -19.04 5.39 -21.39
C VAL A 250 -17.73 6.04 -21.80
N SER A 251 -17.84 7.19 -22.44
CA SER A 251 -16.70 8.00 -22.89
C SER A 251 -16.26 9.00 -21.84
N GLY A 252 -14.96 9.35 -21.86
CA GLY A 252 -14.39 10.35 -20.96
C GLY A 252 -12.88 10.41 -21.03
N HIS A 253 -12.27 11.29 -20.20
CA HIS A 253 -10.83 11.52 -20.18
C HIS A 253 -10.17 10.74 -19.05
N ARG A 254 -9.40 9.72 -19.38
CA ARG A 254 -8.68 8.84 -18.47
C ARG A 254 -7.42 8.29 -19.14
N CYS A 255 -6.47 7.76 -18.37
CA CYS A 255 -5.30 7.11 -18.95
C CYS A 255 -5.66 5.70 -19.46
N ARG A 256 -5.82 5.56 -20.78
CA ARG A 256 -6.23 4.31 -21.44
C ARG A 256 -5.29 3.15 -21.14
N GLU A 257 -3.97 3.41 -21.18
CA GLU A 257 -2.94 2.39 -20.94
C GLU A 257 -2.96 1.90 -19.49
N ALA A 258 -3.13 2.80 -18.51
CA ALA A 258 -3.24 2.42 -17.10
C ALA A 258 -4.49 1.57 -16.87
N LEU A 259 -5.64 1.93 -17.46
CA LEU A 259 -6.87 1.15 -17.33
C LEU A 259 -6.82 -0.20 -18.06
N ARG A 260 -6.13 -0.30 -19.20
CA ARG A 260 -5.83 -1.58 -19.84
C ARG A 260 -5.13 -2.53 -18.85
N ARG A 261 -4.04 -2.05 -18.25
CA ARG A 261 -3.26 -2.83 -17.27
C ARG A 261 -4.05 -3.19 -16.03
N VAL A 262 -4.97 -2.32 -15.57
CA VAL A 262 -5.92 -2.64 -14.48
C VAL A 262 -6.81 -3.80 -14.86
N LEU A 263 -7.45 -3.76 -16.05
CA LEU A 263 -8.29 -4.85 -16.53
C LEU A 263 -7.51 -6.16 -16.68
N GLU A 264 -6.31 -6.12 -17.26
CA GLU A 264 -5.42 -7.27 -17.38
C GLU A 264 -5.07 -7.87 -16.01
N ASN A 265 -4.74 -7.05 -14.99
CA ASN A 265 -4.52 -7.53 -13.64
C ASN A 265 -5.74 -8.20 -13.01
N LEU A 266 -6.93 -7.61 -13.19
CA LEU A 266 -8.16 -8.19 -12.65
C LEU A 266 -8.55 -9.48 -13.36
N VAL A 267 -8.41 -9.56 -14.70
CA VAL A 267 -8.64 -10.76 -15.47
C VAL A 267 -7.67 -11.88 -15.12
N ASN A 268 -6.37 -11.55 -14.98
CA ASN A 268 -5.37 -12.52 -14.52
C ASN A 268 -5.68 -13.06 -13.11
N ASN A 269 -6.19 -12.21 -12.22
CA ASN A 269 -6.67 -12.67 -10.91
C ASN A 269 -7.88 -13.60 -11.05
N ALA A 270 -8.83 -13.26 -11.91
CA ALA A 270 -10.00 -14.10 -12.18
C ALA A 270 -9.61 -15.49 -12.72
N LEU A 271 -8.67 -15.57 -13.66
CA LEU A 271 -8.13 -16.82 -14.18
C LEU A 271 -7.36 -17.63 -13.13
N LYS A 272 -6.68 -16.96 -12.23
CA LYS A 272 -5.78 -17.55 -11.25
C LYS A 272 -6.52 -18.10 -10.02
N TYR A 273 -7.57 -17.41 -9.58
CA TYR A 273 -8.31 -17.72 -8.35
C TYR A 273 -9.75 -18.15 -8.62
N GLY A 274 -10.21 -18.08 -9.87
CA GLY A 274 -11.50 -18.58 -10.29
C GLY A 274 -11.52 -20.11 -10.44
N ASP A 275 -12.70 -20.63 -10.74
CA ASP A 275 -12.94 -22.06 -10.99
C ASP A 275 -12.66 -22.49 -12.45
N GLY A 276 -12.18 -21.59 -13.29
CA GLY A 276 -11.91 -21.79 -14.70
C GLY A 276 -13.14 -21.61 -15.62
N GLY A 277 -14.27 -21.16 -15.07
CA GLY A 277 -15.51 -20.88 -15.83
C GLY A 277 -15.54 -19.51 -16.48
N LEU A 278 -16.70 -18.86 -16.40
CA LEU A 278 -16.96 -17.54 -17.01
C LEU A 278 -16.26 -16.41 -16.25
N VAL A 279 -15.49 -15.58 -16.98
CA VAL A 279 -15.00 -14.29 -16.53
C VAL A 279 -15.86 -13.19 -17.17
N LYS A 280 -16.64 -12.51 -16.34
CA LYS A 280 -17.57 -11.48 -16.80
C LYS A 280 -17.01 -10.10 -16.53
N MET A 281 -16.87 -9.28 -17.56
CA MET A 281 -16.43 -7.90 -17.48
C MET A 281 -17.58 -6.96 -17.82
N ALA A 282 -17.77 -5.88 -17.04
CA ALA A 282 -18.85 -4.96 -17.34
C ALA A 282 -18.43 -3.49 -17.19
N VAL A 283 -19.06 -2.64 -18.01
CA VAL A 283 -19.01 -1.18 -17.95
C VAL A 283 -20.38 -0.67 -17.55
N ARG A 284 -20.44 0.18 -16.53
CA ARG A 284 -21.66 0.89 -16.13
C ARG A 284 -21.35 2.35 -15.88
N GLN A 285 -22.35 3.19 -16.12
CA GLN A 285 -22.31 4.58 -15.70
C GLN A 285 -23.26 4.80 -14.52
N ASN A 286 -22.75 5.39 -13.46
CA ASN A 286 -23.57 5.83 -12.33
C ASN A 286 -23.32 7.32 -12.09
N ARG A 287 -24.33 8.14 -12.41
CA ARG A 287 -24.20 9.62 -12.37
C ARG A 287 -22.99 10.11 -13.17
N ASN A 288 -22.00 10.69 -12.48
CA ASN A 288 -20.77 11.21 -13.08
C ASN A 288 -19.55 10.28 -12.90
N ARG A 289 -19.80 8.98 -12.68
CA ARG A 289 -18.73 7.97 -12.49
C ARG A 289 -18.87 6.85 -13.50
N LEU A 290 -17.72 6.40 -13.99
CA LEU A 290 -17.52 5.13 -14.67
C LEU A 290 -17.35 4.05 -13.62
N ILE A 291 -18.01 2.90 -13.80
CA ILE A 291 -17.79 1.69 -13.02
C ILE A 291 -17.34 0.60 -13.96
N LEU A 292 -16.12 0.12 -13.78
CA LEU A 292 -15.62 -1.10 -14.42
C LEU A 292 -15.70 -2.23 -13.42
N SER A 293 -16.15 -3.39 -13.83
CA SER A 293 -16.16 -4.57 -12.97
C SER A 293 -15.64 -5.80 -13.68
N VAL A 294 -14.97 -6.68 -12.91
CA VAL A 294 -14.53 -8.01 -13.34
C VAL A 294 -15.01 -9.01 -12.31
N ASN A 295 -15.79 -9.99 -12.76
CA ASN A 295 -16.36 -11.04 -11.93
C ASN A 295 -15.86 -12.41 -12.37
N ASN A 296 -15.63 -13.29 -11.41
CA ASN A 296 -15.38 -14.71 -11.61
C ASN A 296 -16.07 -15.53 -10.52
N ALA A 297 -16.49 -16.74 -10.86
CA ALA A 297 -16.86 -17.74 -9.86
C ALA A 297 -15.60 -18.31 -9.18
N GLY A 298 -15.75 -18.86 -7.96
CA GLY A 298 -14.65 -19.44 -7.19
C GLY A 298 -14.87 -19.32 -5.69
N ALA A 299 -13.85 -19.68 -4.92
CA ALA A 299 -13.89 -19.58 -3.45
C ALA A 299 -14.03 -18.13 -2.99
N PRO A 300 -14.95 -17.83 -2.05
CA PRO A 300 -15.15 -16.46 -1.56
C PRO A 300 -13.97 -15.97 -0.73
N ILE A 301 -13.69 -14.69 -0.82
CA ILE A 301 -12.70 -14.01 0.00
C ILE A 301 -13.33 -13.66 1.35
N ALA A 302 -12.70 -14.10 2.44
CA ALA A 302 -13.15 -13.82 3.81
C ALA A 302 -13.25 -12.31 4.06
N GLN A 303 -14.24 -11.89 4.86
CA GLN A 303 -14.52 -10.47 5.08
C GLN A 303 -13.32 -9.71 5.67
N GLU A 304 -12.58 -10.34 6.58
CA GLU A 304 -11.39 -9.78 7.22
C GLU A 304 -10.23 -9.57 6.24
N GLN A 305 -10.28 -10.24 5.10
CA GLN A 305 -9.23 -10.18 4.07
C GLN A 305 -9.53 -9.14 2.99
N ARG A 306 -10.81 -8.77 2.78
CA ARG A 306 -11.24 -7.91 1.66
C ARG A 306 -10.61 -6.53 1.64
N GLU A 307 -10.35 -5.93 2.80
CA GLU A 307 -9.61 -4.67 2.91
C GLU A 307 -8.10 -4.88 2.71
N ARG A 308 -7.60 -6.05 3.11
CA ARG A 308 -6.16 -6.37 3.19
C ARG A 308 -5.57 -6.92 1.90
N ILE A 309 -6.37 -7.37 0.95
CA ILE A 309 -5.88 -7.88 -0.35
C ILE A 309 -5.29 -6.78 -1.23
N PHE A 310 -5.56 -5.52 -0.93
CA PHE A 310 -4.97 -4.36 -1.58
C PHE A 310 -3.70 -3.88 -0.88
N ASP A 311 -3.31 -4.46 0.28
CA ASP A 311 -2.10 -4.11 1.01
C ASP A 311 -0.85 -4.64 0.28
N TYR A 312 0.25 -3.89 0.40
CA TYR A 312 1.52 -4.21 -0.25
C TYR A 312 2.08 -5.56 0.20
N LEU A 313 2.39 -6.45 -0.77
CA LEU A 313 3.07 -7.74 -0.57
C LEU A 313 2.37 -8.69 0.41
N ARG A 314 1.07 -8.57 0.63
CA ARG A 314 0.34 -9.56 1.40
C ARG A 314 -0.13 -10.69 0.51
N ARG A 315 0.32 -11.89 0.85
CA ARG A 315 -0.24 -13.17 0.41
C ARG A 315 -0.92 -13.83 1.60
N ASP A 316 -2.05 -14.44 1.33
CA ASP A 316 -2.65 -15.35 2.30
C ASP A 316 -1.79 -16.61 2.40
N ASN A 317 -1.32 -16.95 3.59
CA ASN A 317 -0.51 -18.14 3.84
C ASN A 317 -1.24 -19.45 3.46
N ASN A 318 -2.56 -19.42 3.29
CA ASN A 318 -3.37 -20.57 2.90
C ASN A 318 -3.44 -20.81 1.39
N VAL A 319 -2.92 -19.91 0.54
CA VAL A 319 -2.96 -20.01 -0.94
C VAL A 319 -1.56 -20.21 -1.52
N SER A 320 -0.70 -20.92 -0.82
CA SER A 320 0.71 -21.16 -1.19
C SER A 320 0.92 -21.86 -2.53
N ALA A 321 -0.12 -22.45 -3.13
CA ALA A 321 -0.02 -23.22 -4.38
C ALA A 321 -0.15 -22.40 -5.66
N VAL A 322 -0.61 -21.11 -5.58
CA VAL A 322 -0.87 -20.30 -6.77
C VAL A 322 0.26 -19.27 -6.97
N PRO A 323 1.00 -19.27 -8.11
CA PRO A 323 2.11 -18.36 -8.35
C PRO A 323 1.64 -16.89 -8.45
N GLY A 324 2.39 -15.92 -7.89
CA GLY A 324 2.16 -14.47 -7.99
C GLY A 324 2.58 -13.72 -6.73
N TRP A 325 2.90 -12.44 -6.85
CA TRP A 325 3.59 -11.68 -5.78
C TRP A 325 2.71 -10.71 -5.00
N GLY A 326 1.39 -10.73 -5.23
CA GLY A 326 0.45 -9.86 -4.52
C GLY A 326 0.53 -8.37 -4.88
N ILE A 327 1.10 -8.04 -6.04
CA ILE A 327 1.36 -6.67 -6.48
C ILE A 327 0.23 -6.14 -7.39
N GLY A 328 -0.48 -7.03 -8.10
CA GLY A 328 -1.47 -6.64 -9.10
C GLY A 328 -2.64 -5.84 -8.54
N LEU A 329 -3.17 -6.21 -7.37
CA LEU A 329 -4.29 -5.49 -6.76
C LEU A 329 -3.88 -4.15 -6.15
N GLN A 330 -2.67 -4.03 -5.69
CA GLN A 330 -2.10 -2.74 -5.27
C GLN A 330 -1.98 -1.77 -6.45
N PHE A 331 -1.50 -2.27 -7.61
CA PHE A 331 -1.51 -1.48 -8.85
C PHE A 331 -2.91 -0.98 -9.19
N VAL A 332 -3.93 -1.86 -9.12
CA VAL A 332 -5.33 -1.50 -9.36
C VAL A 332 -5.78 -0.37 -8.45
N LYS A 333 -5.47 -0.46 -7.16
CA LYS A 333 -5.80 0.57 -6.16
C LYS A 333 -5.09 1.88 -6.46
N ALA A 334 -3.79 1.87 -6.69
CA ALA A 334 -3.00 3.06 -6.95
C ALA A 334 -3.45 3.79 -8.24
N VAL A 335 -3.79 3.04 -9.31
CA VAL A 335 -4.35 3.63 -10.53
C VAL A 335 -5.73 4.23 -10.27
N ALA A 336 -6.58 3.58 -9.46
CA ALA A 336 -7.88 4.13 -9.08
C ALA A 336 -7.73 5.48 -8.36
N GLU A 337 -6.92 5.52 -7.31
CA GLU A 337 -6.63 6.71 -6.51
C GLU A 337 -6.03 7.85 -7.36
N ALA A 338 -5.05 7.55 -8.21
CA ALA A 338 -4.45 8.54 -9.12
C ALA A 338 -5.43 9.11 -10.16
N HIS A 339 -6.54 8.42 -10.46
CA HIS A 339 -7.63 8.94 -11.28
C HIS A 339 -8.73 9.66 -10.46
N GLY A 340 -8.57 9.83 -9.15
CA GLY A 340 -9.59 10.40 -8.26
C GLY A 340 -10.78 9.44 -8.02
N GLY A 341 -10.51 8.15 -8.10
CA GLY A 341 -11.47 7.08 -7.93
C GLY A 341 -11.16 6.15 -6.77
N ASP A 342 -11.83 5.00 -6.78
CA ASP A 342 -11.74 3.99 -5.72
C ASP A 342 -11.92 2.58 -6.28
N VAL A 343 -11.43 1.58 -5.54
CA VAL A 343 -11.62 0.16 -5.84
C VAL A 343 -12.32 -0.53 -4.67
N SER A 344 -13.30 -1.38 -4.99
CA SER A 344 -14.04 -2.17 -4.00
C SER A 344 -14.21 -3.61 -4.46
N ILE A 345 -14.60 -4.49 -3.53
CA ILE A 345 -14.80 -5.92 -3.79
C ILE A 345 -16.10 -6.40 -3.17
N ASP A 346 -16.86 -7.19 -3.91
CA ASP A 346 -17.93 -8.05 -3.40
C ASP A 346 -17.57 -9.51 -3.65
N SER A 347 -17.66 -10.34 -2.62
CA SER A 347 -17.30 -11.75 -2.73
C SER A 347 -18.23 -12.60 -1.88
N SER A 348 -18.88 -13.57 -2.51
CA SER A 348 -19.79 -14.52 -1.85
C SER A 348 -19.75 -15.87 -2.54
N LEU A 349 -20.22 -16.91 -1.86
CA LEU A 349 -20.24 -18.27 -2.42
C LEU A 349 -21.14 -18.36 -3.66
N ASP A 350 -22.27 -17.65 -3.65
CA ASP A 350 -23.28 -17.74 -4.71
C ASP A 350 -22.99 -16.88 -5.94
N ARG A 351 -22.28 -15.74 -5.74
CA ARG A 351 -22.02 -14.75 -6.81
C ARG A 351 -20.57 -14.69 -7.24
N GLY A 352 -19.70 -15.51 -6.60
CA GLY A 352 -18.27 -15.45 -6.82
C GLY A 352 -17.64 -14.16 -6.28
N THR A 353 -16.57 -13.71 -6.92
CA THR A 353 -15.83 -12.51 -6.56
C THR A 353 -15.94 -11.47 -7.67
N THR A 354 -16.33 -10.25 -7.32
CA THR A 354 -16.40 -9.10 -8.24
C THR A 354 -15.53 -7.96 -7.71
N PHE A 355 -14.60 -7.52 -8.52
CA PHE A 355 -13.85 -6.27 -8.29
C PHE A 355 -14.55 -5.14 -9.02
N PHE A 356 -14.72 -4.01 -8.35
CA PHE A 356 -15.29 -2.79 -8.90
C PHE A 356 -14.27 -1.67 -8.86
N LEU A 357 -14.02 -1.06 -10.00
CA LEU A 357 -13.23 0.16 -10.14
C LEU A 357 -14.18 1.32 -10.45
N GLN A 358 -14.23 2.34 -9.58
CA GLN A 358 -15.10 3.50 -9.73
C GLN A 358 -14.26 4.75 -9.99
N LEU A 359 -14.41 5.36 -11.17
CA LEU A 359 -13.61 6.51 -11.60
C LEU A 359 -14.50 7.67 -12.01
N PRO A 360 -14.05 8.94 -11.91
CA PRO A 360 -14.68 10.06 -12.57
C PRO A 360 -14.78 9.84 -14.08
N LEU A 361 -15.77 10.45 -14.74
CA LEU A 361 -15.82 10.50 -16.21
C LEU A 361 -14.66 11.32 -16.77
N ASP A 362 -14.25 12.35 -16.06
CA ASP A 362 -13.08 13.16 -16.35
C ASP A 362 -12.10 13.12 -15.19
N SER A 363 -10.96 12.47 -15.39
CA SER A 363 -9.92 12.33 -14.36
C SER A 363 -8.82 13.39 -14.46
N ARG A 364 -8.88 14.31 -15.45
CA ARG A 364 -7.87 15.37 -15.64
C ARG A 364 -7.65 16.22 -14.38
N PRO A 365 -8.69 16.67 -13.65
CA PRO A 365 -8.48 17.46 -12.43
C PRO A 365 -7.65 16.77 -11.34
N PHE A 366 -7.69 15.45 -11.27
CA PHE A 366 -6.96 14.67 -10.28
C PHE A 366 -5.53 14.32 -10.72
N ILE A 367 -5.28 14.30 -12.02
CA ILE A 367 -3.97 13.96 -12.62
C ILE A 367 -3.07 15.20 -12.67
N ASP A 368 -3.64 16.38 -13.00
CA ASP A 368 -2.88 17.62 -13.12
C ASP A 368 -2.44 18.18 -11.75
N GLU A 369 -3.21 17.94 -10.68
CA GLU A 369 -2.85 18.32 -9.30
C GLU A 369 -1.62 17.54 -8.78
N ALA A 370 -1.42 16.30 -9.22
CA ALA A 370 -0.26 15.48 -8.84
C ALA A 370 1.03 15.88 -9.55
N GLY A 371 0.96 16.61 -10.67
CA GLY A 371 2.11 17.09 -11.47
C GLY A 371 2.55 18.52 -11.21
N GLY A 372 1.86 19.26 -10.37
CA GLY A 372 2.02 20.71 -10.18
C GLY A 372 2.95 21.21 -9.08
N GLN A 373 3.70 20.35 -8.42
CA GLN A 373 4.75 20.77 -7.47
C GLN A 373 6.14 20.48 -8.05
N VAL A 374 6.64 21.42 -8.84
CA VAL A 374 8.07 21.60 -9.16
C VAL A 374 8.62 22.75 -8.33
#